data_b7473c80c1e83b41a7a6fc9509ea5ec4
#
_entry.id   b7473c80c1e83b41a7a6fc9509ea5ec4
#
_cell.length_a   1.000
_cell.length_b   1.000
_cell.length_c   1.000
_cell.angle_alpha   90.00
_cell.angle_beta   90.00
_cell.angle_gamma   90.00
#
_symmetry.space_group_name_H-M   'P 1'
#
loop_
_entity.id
_entity.type
_entity.pdbx_description
1 polymer ?
#
loop_
_entity_poly.entity_id
_entity_poly.type
_entity_poly.pdbx_seq_one_letter_code
_entity_poly.pdbx_strand_id
1 'polypeptide(L)'
;MPMRILALLFCTGALLSSNLGCREAPPGDWQIGPFEKYDGNPILTPRGTTWEAKDVFNPAAWTDGETVWMLYRAEDTTGAGVWNGVSRIGLATSRDGLRFEREPAPVLEPTEDWERPGGCEDPRLVKVGDTFYLTYTAYDGRTARLALATSTDLHTWQKHGPVFPERGWTKSGAILDVPVNGEYWMYFGDTDIWAAHSPDLLHWTVVEEPVLRRRPGRFDGRLVEPGPPPVRTDDGILLLYNGADDDLVYVNAQALFDPADPTRLLKRSEAPFLAPSTRLEQEGQAPNVVFIEGLVSFRNRWLLYFGMGDSGIGVAVAER
;
A
#
# COMPACT_ATOMS: atom_id res chain seq x y z
N MET A 1 2.37 -68.32 43.42
CA MET A 1 2.61 -67.74 42.09
C MET A 1 2.19 -66.30 42.11
N PRO A 2 3.13 -65.35 42.04
CA PRO A 2 2.77 -63.92 42.13
C PRO A 2 2.47 -63.32 40.75
N MET A 3 1.41 -62.55 40.73
CA MET A 3 0.90 -61.76 39.63
C MET A 3 1.81 -60.53 39.38
N ARG A 4 2.36 -60.35 38.19
CA ARG A 4 3.12 -59.17 37.81
C ARG A 4 2.18 -58.05 37.33
N ILE A 5 2.23 -56.92 38.04
CA ILE A 5 1.55 -55.70 37.68
C ILE A 5 2.45 -54.96 36.67
N LEU A 6 1.89 -54.72 35.47
CA LEU A 6 2.54 -53.94 34.38
C LEU A 6 2.17 -52.45 34.60
N ALA A 7 3.15 -51.64 34.90
CA ALA A 7 2.96 -50.20 35.01
C ALA A 7 3.07 -49.56 33.59
N LEU A 8 1.99 -48.93 33.11
CA LEU A 8 2.00 -48.10 31.93
C LEU A 8 2.55 -46.71 32.31
N LEU A 9 3.69 -46.37 31.74
CA LEU A 9 4.20 -44.99 31.70
C LEU A 9 3.42 -44.20 30.65
N PHE A 10 2.65 -43.21 31.05
CA PHE A 10 2.12 -42.18 30.16
C PHE A 10 3.24 -41.15 29.92
N CYS A 11 3.82 -41.13 28.72
CA CYS A 11 4.60 -40.01 28.23
C CYS A 11 3.64 -38.90 27.78
N THR A 12 3.54 -37.84 28.58
CA THR A 12 2.92 -36.57 28.14
C THR A 12 3.88 -35.86 27.19
N GLY A 13 3.66 -36.02 25.88
CA GLY A 13 4.35 -35.23 24.88
C GLY A 13 3.82 -33.80 24.89
N ALA A 14 4.64 -32.87 25.35
CA ALA A 14 4.37 -31.45 25.15
C ALA A 14 4.54 -31.13 23.68
N LEU A 15 3.44 -30.84 23.01
CA LEU A 15 3.43 -30.24 21.67
C LEU A 15 3.99 -28.80 21.81
N LEU A 16 5.26 -28.63 21.51
CA LEU A 16 5.85 -27.34 21.21
C LEU A 16 5.25 -26.87 19.87
N SER A 17 4.25 -26.01 19.93
CA SER A 17 3.82 -25.22 18.77
C SER A 17 4.99 -24.28 18.40
N SER A 18 5.74 -24.68 17.39
CA SER A 18 6.71 -23.80 16.73
C SER A 18 5.91 -22.73 15.97
N ASN A 19 5.76 -21.55 16.58
CA ASN A 19 5.44 -20.33 15.86
C ASN A 19 6.57 -20.09 14.83
N LEU A 20 6.37 -20.56 13.62
CA LEU A 20 7.11 -20.11 12.44
C LEU A 20 6.62 -18.69 12.11
N GLY A 21 6.99 -17.71 12.94
CA GLY A 21 6.94 -16.33 12.56
C GLY A 21 7.82 -16.15 11.32
N CYS A 22 7.28 -15.60 10.23
CA CYS A 22 8.07 -15.16 9.09
C CYS A 22 9.19 -14.27 9.63
N ARG A 23 10.42 -14.79 9.65
CA ARG A 23 11.59 -13.98 9.98
C ARG A 23 11.80 -13.02 8.82
N GLU A 24 11.71 -11.74 9.12
CA GLU A 24 12.13 -10.67 8.21
C GLU A 24 13.60 -10.92 7.83
N ALA A 25 13.87 -10.98 6.52
CA ALA A 25 15.22 -11.11 6.02
C ALA A 25 15.93 -9.75 6.04
N PRO A 26 17.22 -9.69 6.38
CA PRO A 26 17.98 -8.44 6.25
C PRO A 26 17.95 -7.99 4.78
N PRO A 27 17.88 -6.66 4.51
CA PRO A 27 17.88 -6.14 3.15
C PRO A 27 19.16 -6.54 2.40
N GLY A 28 19.01 -6.83 1.10
CA GLY A 28 20.15 -6.95 0.19
C GLY A 28 20.71 -5.57 -0.17
N ASP A 29 21.88 -5.51 -0.76
CA ASP A 29 22.61 -4.26 -1.09
C ASP A 29 21.81 -3.27 -1.96
N TRP A 30 20.79 -3.73 -2.70
CA TRP A 30 19.93 -2.94 -3.60
C TRP A 30 18.61 -2.49 -2.94
N GLN A 31 18.32 -2.97 -1.74
CA GLN A 31 17.08 -2.71 -1.01
C GLN A 31 17.24 -1.54 -0.06
N ILE A 32 16.16 -0.83 0.20
CA ILE A 32 16.11 0.15 1.29
C ILE A 32 15.62 -0.53 2.57
N GLY A 33 16.11 -0.07 3.72
CA GLY A 33 15.80 -0.63 5.04
C GLY A 33 17.06 -1.00 5.81
N PRO A 34 16.96 -1.79 6.91
CA PRO A 34 15.74 -2.43 7.40
C PRO A 34 14.73 -1.42 7.95
N PHE A 35 13.44 -1.73 7.76
CA PHE A 35 12.35 -0.94 8.32
C PHE A 35 11.93 -1.50 9.68
N GLU A 36 11.81 -0.63 10.67
CA GLU A 36 11.29 -0.96 12.00
C GLU A 36 9.97 -0.23 12.23
N LYS A 37 8.95 -0.98 12.65
CA LYS A 37 7.65 -0.37 12.99
C LYS A 37 7.80 0.55 14.19
N TYR A 38 7.22 1.74 14.08
CA TYR A 38 7.24 2.72 15.16
C TYR A 38 6.43 2.23 16.36
N ASP A 39 7.01 2.27 17.56
CA ASP A 39 6.37 1.79 18.80
C ASP A 39 5.08 2.55 19.15
N GLY A 40 4.94 3.79 18.65
CA GLY A 40 3.75 4.62 18.84
C GLY A 40 2.63 4.37 17.83
N ASN A 41 2.70 3.31 17.00
CA ASN A 41 1.62 2.94 16.10
C ASN A 41 0.37 2.47 16.87
N PRO A 42 -0.86 2.71 16.35
CA PRO A 42 -1.17 3.47 15.14
C PRO A 42 -0.97 4.98 15.30
N ILE A 43 -0.47 5.66 14.25
CA ILE A 43 -0.31 7.13 14.23
C ILE A 43 -1.61 7.86 13.86
N LEU A 44 -2.54 7.18 13.19
CA LEU A 44 -3.89 7.66 12.89
C LEU A 44 -4.91 6.54 13.13
N THR A 45 -6.03 6.90 13.76
CA THR A 45 -7.17 6.02 14.00
C THR A 45 -8.47 6.75 13.63
N PRO A 46 -9.60 6.04 13.44
CA PRO A 46 -10.91 6.67 13.24
C PRO A 46 -11.24 7.71 14.28
N ARG A 47 -12.00 8.74 13.91
CA ARG A 47 -12.48 9.76 14.84
C ARG A 47 -13.86 10.32 14.44
N GLY A 48 -14.55 10.90 15.41
CA GLY A 48 -15.83 11.58 15.21
C GLY A 48 -16.97 10.64 14.82
N THR A 49 -17.97 11.16 14.12
CA THR A 49 -19.20 10.46 13.76
C THR A 49 -19.56 10.65 12.27
N THR A 50 -18.62 11.11 11.47
CA THR A 50 -18.85 11.49 10.07
C THR A 50 -18.00 10.63 9.11
N TRP A 51 -17.34 11.24 8.15
CA TRP A 51 -16.69 10.60 7.01
C TRP A 51 -15.46 9.72 7.35
N GLU A 52 -14.84 9.89 8.53
CA GLU A 52 -13.71 9.09 9.02
C GLU A 52 -14.05 8.33 10.32
N ALA A 53 -15.33 8.02 10.53
CA ALA A 53 -15.82 7.47 11.79
C ALA A 53 -15.60 5.96 11.91
N LYS A 54 -15.53 5.23 10.80
CA LYS A 54 -15.41 3.77 10.82
C LYS A 54 -13.95 3.33 10.80
N ASP A 55 -13.22 3.66 9.73
CA ASP A 55 -11.84 3.23 9.52
C ASP A 55 -11.03 4.30 8.79
N VAL A 56 -9.70 4.32 9.01
CA VAL A 56 -8.73 5.15 8.28
C VAL A 56 -7.50 4.30 7.97
N PHE A 57 -7.08 4.23 6.70
CA PHE A 57 -6.02 3.34 6.25
C PHE A 57 -5.45 3.75 4.89
N ASN A 58 -4.53 2.97 4.33
CA ASN A 58 -3.97 3.11 2.98
C ASN A 58 -3.53 4.55 2.66
N PRO A 59 -2.46 5.03 3.30
CA PRO A 59 -2.03 6.41 3.19
C PRO A 59 -0.99 6.63 2.09
N ALA A 60 -1.22 7.56 1.17
CA ALA A 60 -0.14 8.17 0.36
C ALA A 60 0.61 9.24 1.18
N ALA A 61 1.85 9.51 0.83
CA ALA A 61 2.64 10.55 1.47
C ALA A 61 3.52 11.31 0.48
N TRP A 62 3.73 12.58 0.76
CA TRP A 62 4.68 13.45 0.05
C TRP A 62 5.34 14.42 1.04
N THR A 63 6.53 14.94 0.71
CA THR A 63 7.24 15.92 1.55
C THR A 63 7.99 16.96 0.73
N ASP A 64 8.06 18.18 1.25
CA ASP A 64 8.95 19.24 0.77
C ASP A 64 10.28 19.31 1.54
N GLY A 65 10.50 18.36 2.46
CA GLY A 65 11.67 18.32 3.36
C GLY A 65 11.45 18.97 4.72
N GLU A 66 10.41 19.82 4.90
CA GLU A 66 10.03 20.45 6.16
C GLU A 66 8.74 19.90 6.76
N THR A 67 7.80 19.56 5.89
CA THR A 67 6.47 19.03 6.22
C THR A 67 6.26 17.73 5.47
N VAL A 68 5.61 16.78 6.12
CA VAL A 68 5.04 15.58 5.48
C VAL A 68 3.55 15.80 5.34
N TRP A 69 3.03 15.66 4.11
CA TRP A 69 1.60 15.60 3.79
C TRP A 69 1.20 14.16 3.59
N MET A 70 0.06 13.79 4.13
CA MET A 70 -0.52 12.46 4.02
C MET A 70 -1.93 12.57 3.46
N LEU A 71 -2.18 11.92 2.33
CA LEU A 71 -3.52 11.64 1.84
C LEU A 71 -3.91 10.24 2.30
N TYR A 72 -5.05 10.07 2.95
CA TYR A 72 -5.44 8.78 3.51
C TYR A 72 -6.89 8.43 3.18
N ARG A 73 -7.14 7.15 2.93
CA ARG A 73 -8.49 6.62 2.81
C ARG A 73 -9.18 6.64 4.17
N ALA A 74 -10.42 7.11 4.18
CA ALA A 74 -11.27 7.07 5.34
C ALA A 74 -12.67 6.60 4.97
N GLU A 75 -13.31 5.84 5.84
CA GLU A 75 -14.65 5.28 5.65
C GLU A 75 -15.62 5.76 6.72
N ASP A 76 -16.84 6.05 6.27
CA ASP A 76 -17.99 6.25 7.15
C ASP A 76 -18.79 4.95 7.34
N THR A 77 -19.92 5.03 8.05
CA THR A 77 -20.80 3.88 8.34
C THR A 77 -22.05 3.87 7.45
N THR A 78 -22.09 4.65 6.37
CA THR A 78 -23.29 4.85 5.55
C THR A 78 -23.38 3.97 4.32
N GLY A 79 -22.29 3.27 3.97
CA GLY A 79 -22.22 2.38 2.82
C GLY A 79 -23.04 1.10 3.00
N ALA A 80 -23.19 0.36 1.90
CA ALA A 80 -23.83 -0.95 1.86
C ALA A 80 -22.85 -1.99 1.29
N GLY A 81 -22.92 -3.22 1.78
CA GLY A 81 -22.09 -4.33 1.32
C GLY A 81 -21.10 -4.81 2.36
N VAL A 82 -20.10 -5.58 1.90
CA VAL A 82 -19.08 -6.20 2.80
C VAL A 82 -18.28 -5.13 3.53
N TRP A 83 -17.91 -4.08 2.85
CA TRP A 83 -17.13 -2.94 3.36
C TRP A 83 -18.02 -1.76 3.77
N ASN A 84 -19.17 -1.93 4.19
CA ASN A 84 -20.16 -1.05 4.81
C ASN A 84 -19.69 0.39 5.12
N GLY A 85 -19.12 1.09 4.14
CA GLY A 85 -18.65 2.47 4.23
C GLY A 85 -18.52 3.11 2.84
N VAL A 86 -18.63 4.45 2.80
CA VAL A 86 -18.27 5.24 1.62
C VAL A 86 -16.87 5.80 1.86
N SER A 87 -15.94 5.45 0.96
CA SER A 87 -14.56 5.88 1.04
C SER A 87 -14.36 7.31 0.53
N ARG A 88 -13.56 8.08 1.26
CA ARG A 88 -13.12 9.44 0.91
C ARG A 88 -11.63 9.58 1.21
N ILE A 89 -11.00 10.58 0.62
CA ILE A 89 -9.61 10.89 0.88
C ILE A 89 -9.50 12.11 1.80
N GLY A 90 -8.89 11.89 2.96
CA GLY A 90 -8.52 12.95 3.90
C GLY A 90 -7.11 13.49 3.66
N LEU A 91 -6.83 14.67 4.19
CA LEU A 91 -5.50 15.27 4.20
C LEU A 91 -5.04 15.50 5.64
N ALA A 92 -3.79 15.18 5.92
CA ALA A 92 -3.14 15.46 7.19
C ALA A 92 -1.70 15.94 6.97
N THR A 93 -1.18 16.73 7.89
CA THR A 93 0.19 17.28 7.83
C THR A 93 0.96 16.98 9.10
N SER A 94 2.28 16.85 8.96
CA SER A 94 3.18 16.59 10.08
C SER A 94 4.51 17.31 9.93
N ARG A 95 5.06 17.79 11.05
CA ARG A 95 6.41 18.35 11.10
C ARG A 95 7.47 17.34 11.52
N ASP A 96 7.08 16.19 12.03
CA ASP A 96 8.01 15.12 12.48
C ASP A 96 7.82 13.79 11.74
N GLY A 97 6.75 13.69 10.90
CA GLY A 97 6.37 12.50 10.17
C GLY A 97 5.69 11.41 11.02
N LEU A 98 5.41 11.70 12.30
CA LEU A 98 4.85 10.74 13.26
C LEU A 98 3.52 11.23 13.86
N ARG A 99 3.38 12.53 14.08
CA ARG A 99 2.17 13.16 14.62
C ARG A 99 1.55 14.04 13.55
N PHE A 100 0.30 13.75 13.22
CA PHE A 100 -0.41 14.39 12.12
C PHE A 100 -1.58 15.24 12.59
N GLU A 101 -1.69 16.45 12.05
CA GLU A 101 -2.85 17.31 12.15
C GLU A 101 -3.72 17.11 10.91
N ARG A 102 -5.00 16.72 11.11
CA ARG A 102 -5.94 16.39 10.03
C ARG A 102 -6.81 17.56 9.66
N GLU A 103 -7.06 17.72 8.37
CA GLU A 103 -8.11 18.61 7.88
C GLU A 103 -9.49 18.12 8.39
N PRO A 104 -10.43 19.08 8.65
CA PRO A 104 -11.73 18.74 9.19
C PRO A 104 -12.67 18.07 8.18
N ALA A 105 -12.41 18.24 6.88
CA ALA A 105 -13.21 17.70 5.79
C ALA A 105 -12.32 16.90 4.82
N PRO A 106 -12.89 15.93 4.08
CA PRO A 106 -12.15 15.22 3.06
C PRO A 106 -11.77 16.19 1.91
N VAL A 107 -10.64 15.93 1.27
CA VAL A 107 -10.18 16.71 0.10
C VAL A 107 -10.60 16.08 -1.23
N LEU A 108 -10.99 14.80 -1.23
CA LEU A 108 -11.57 14.13 -2.40
C LEU A 108 -12.74 13.26 -1.96
N GLU A 109 -13.91 13.53 -2.56
CA GLU A 109 -15.17 12.82 -2.29
C GLU A 109 -15.74 12.22 -3.56
N PRO A 110 -16.58 11.13 -3.47
CA PRO A 110 -17.21 10.54 -4.64
C PRO A 110 -18.29 11.48 -5.21
N THR A 111 -17.98 12.12 -6.32
CA THR A 111 -18.89 13.01 -7.06
C THR A 111 -19.39 12.41 -8.36
N GLU A 112 -18.66 11.44 -8.89
CA GLU A 112 -18.89 10.86 -10.21
C GLU A 112 -19.57 9.48 -10.12
N ASP A 113 -20.20 9.05 -11.21
CA ASP A 113 -20.93 7.77 -11.27
C ASP A 113 -19.99 6.55 -11.10
N TRP A 114 -18.74 6.67 -11.54
CA TRP A 114 -17.75 5.61 -11.38
C TRP A 114 -17.13 5.50 -9.97
N GLU A 115 -17.53 6.41 -9.07
CA GLU A 115 -17.13 6.42 -7.66
C GLU A 115 -18.27 6.04 -6.72
N ARG A 116 -19.51 6.00 -7.19
CA ARG A 116 -20.69 5.79 -6.34
C ARG A 116 -21.30 4.41 -6.52
N PRO A 117 -21.71 3.77 -5.40
CA PRO A 117 -21.71 4.27 -4.02
C PRO A 117 -20.45 3.96 -3.21
N GLY A 118 -19.42 3.31 -3.74
CA GLY A 118 -18.26 2.81 -2.99
C GLY A 118 -17.33 3.91 -2.51
N GLY A 119 -16.87 4.80 -3.40
CA GLY A 119 -16.06 5.95 -3.00
C GLY A 119 -14.77 6.13 -3.77
N CYS A 120 -13.91 6.98 -3.19
CA CYS A 120 -12.53 7.22 -3.59
C CYS A 120 -11.60 6.51 -2.60
N GLU A 121 -10.80 5.56 -3.08
CA GLU A 121 -10.00 4.64 -2.26
C GLU A 121 -8.52 4.69 -2.62
N ASP A 122 -7.67 4.25 -1.71
CA ASP A 122 -6.27 3.84 -1.91
C ASP A 122 -5.45 4.85 -2.73
N PRO A 123 -5.18 6.06 -2.18
CA PRO A 123 -4.48 7.12 -2.88
C PRO A 123 -2.99 6.81 -3.05
N ARG A 124 -2.40 7.18 -4.20
CA ARG A 124 -0.94 7.26 -4.40
C ARG A 124 -0.61 8.60 -5.03
N LEU A 125 0.44 9.24 -4.55
CA LEU A 125 0.72 10.64 -4.82
C LEU A 125 2.14 10.85 -5.31
N VAL A 126 2.29 11.56 -6.42
CA VAL A 126 3.58 12.10 -6.87
C VAL A 126 3.43 13.59 -7.21
N LYS A 127 4.54 14.32 -7.18
CA LYS A 127 4.62 15.71 -7.66
C LYS A 127 5.59 15.79 -8.83
N VAL A 128 5.12 16.30 -9.97
CA VAL A 128 5.96 16.56 -11.14
C VAL A 128 5.78 18.02 -11.53
N GLY A 129 6.88 18.79 -11.50
CA GLY A 129 6.82 20.24 -11.61
C GLY A 129 6.02 20.85 -10.47
N ASP A 130 5.04 21.68 -10.79
CA ASP A 130 4.15 22.32 -9.80
C ASP A 130 2.84 21.55 -9.58
N THR A 131 2.66 20.41 -10.25
CA THR A 131 1.42 19.63 -10.24
C THR A 131 1.58 18.35 -9.43
N PHE A 132 0.63 18.10 -8.53
CA PHE A 132 0.42 16.82 -7.87
C PHE A 132 -0.46 15.94 -8.74
N TYR A 133 -0.05 14.69 -8.91
CA TYR A 133 -0.79 13.64 -9.60
C TYR A 133 -1.20 12.60 -8.57
N LEU A 134 -2.48 12.45 -8.38
CA LEU A 134 -3.10 11.49 -7.48
C LEU A 134 -3.74 10.38 -8.30
N THR A 135 -3.23 9.18 -8.18
CA THR A 135 -3.95 7.99 -8.60
C THR A 135 -4.75 7.47 -7.42
N TYR A 136 -5.98 7.03 -7.68
CA TYR A 136 -6.86 6.48 -6.65
C TYR A 136 -7.76 5.40 -7.25
N THR A 137 -8.32 4.56 -6.42
CA THR A 137 -9.32 3.59 -6.84
C THR A 137 -10.69 4.23 -6.74
N ALA A 138 -11.35 4.41 -7.86
CA ALA A 138 -12.76 4.80 -7.96
C ALA A 138 -13.61 3.54 -7.93
N TYR A 139 -14.49 3.39 -6.93
CA TYR A 139 -15.30 2.20 -6.75
C TYR A 139 -16.80 2.53 -6.85
N ASP A 140 -17.49 1.93 -7.82
CA ASP A 140 -18.93 2.13 -8.05
C ASP A 140 -19.82 1.11 -7.31
N GLY A 141 -19.25 0.37 -6.35
CA GLY A 141 -19.93 -0.70 -5.62
C GLY A 141 -19.90 -2.05 -6.36
N ARG A 142 -19.31 -2.11 -7.56
CA ARG A 142 -19.18 -3.34 -8.37
C ARG A 142 -17.81 -3.48 -9.01
N THR A 143 -17.26 -2.38 -9.52
CA THR A 143 -16.01 -2.37 -10.30
C THR A 143 -15.08 -1.31 -9.74
N ALA A 144 -13.88 -1.75 -9.37
CA ALA A 144 -12.78 -0.86 -9.03
C ALA A 144 -12.09 -0.38 -10.32
N ARG A 145 -11.89 0.93 -10.45
CA ARG A 145 -11.21 1.55 -11.59
C ARG A 145 -10.10 2.45 -11.09
N LEU A 146 -8.91 2.24 -11.59
CA LEU A 146 -7.82 3.18 -11.38
C LEU A 146 -8.19 4.52 -12.02
N ALA A 147 -8.31 5.56 -11.23
CA ALA A 147 -8.64 6.91 -11.65
C ALA A 147 -7.49 7.88 -11.33
N LEU A 148 -7.50 9.03 -12.00
CA LEU A 148 -6.50 10.08 -11.89
C LEU A 148 -7.15 11.41 -11.53
N ALA A 149 -6.52 12.14 -10.61
CA ALA A 149 -6.82 13.53 -10.33
C ALA A 149 -5.54 14.35 -10.22
N THR A 150 -5.61 15.65 -10.48
CA THR A 150 -4.49 16.59 -10.36
C THR A 150 -4.84 17.76 -9.45
N SER A 151 -3.79 18.30 -8.80
CA SER A 151 -3.90 19.45 -7.90
C SER A 151 -2.60 20.27 -7.92
N THR A 152 -2.68 21.53 -7.54
CA THR A 152 -1.51 22.37 -7.26
C THR A 152 -1.34 22.68 -5.78
N ASP A 153 -2.33 22.33 -4.94
CA ASP A 153 -2.41 22.75 -3.52
C ASP A 153 -2.76 21.62 -2.53
N LEU A 154 -2.99 20.38 -3.04
CA LEU A 154 -3.47 19.20 -2.29
C LEU A 154 -4.89 19.31 -1.70
N HIS A 155 -5.56 20.44 -1.89
CA HIS A 155 -6.91 20.69 -1.38
C HIS A 155 -7.97 20.68 -2.47
N THR A 156 -7.65 21.25 -3.63
CA THR A 156 -8.56 21.31 -4.77
C THR A 156 -8.10 20.36 -5.86
N TRP A 157 -8.95 19.40 -6.24
CA TRP A 157 -8.63 18.34 -7.18
C TRP A 157 -9.44 18.43 -8.46
N GLN A 158 -8.75 18.37 -9.61
CA GLN A 158 -9.37 18.17 -10.91
C GLN A 158 -9.36 16.68 -11.22
N LYS A 159 -10.52 16.04 -11.28
CA LYS A 159 -10.66 14.63 -11.66
C LYS A 159 -10.59 14.47 -13.18
N HIS A 160 -9.80 13.48 -13.62
CA HIS A 160 -9.65 13.12 -15.03
C HIS A 160 -10.40 11.82 -15.41
N GLY A 161 -10.94 11.11 -14.40
CA GLY A 161 -11.67 9.86 -14.56
C GLY A 161 -10.78 8.62 -14.61
N PRO A 162 -11.37 7.47 -15.02
CA PRO A 162 -10.64 6.21 -15.15
C PRO A 162 -9.48 6.28 -16.14
N VAL A 163 -8.29 5.85 -15.70
CA VAL A 163 -7.06 5.86 -16.50
C VAL A 163 -7.14 4.87 -17.67
N PHE A 164 -7.80 3.73 -17.44
CA PHE A 164 -7.96 2.66 -18.42
C PHE A 164 -9.45 2.32 -18.61
N PRO A 165 -10.24 3.17 -19.30
CA PRO A 165 -11.69 3.01 -19.40
C PRO A 165 -12.11 1.71 -20.09
N GLU A 166 -11.26 1.16 -20.95
CA GLU A 166 -11.52 -0.11 -21.68
C GLU A 166 -11.25 -1.36 -20.83
N ARG A 167 -10.61 -1.20 -19.66
CA ARG A 167 -10.35 -2.30 -18.74
C ARG A 167 -11.41 -2.34 -17.66
N GLY A 168 -11.83 -3.53 -17.27
CA GLY A 168 -12.81 -3.72 -16.21
C GLY A 168 -12.24 -3.36 -14.85
N TRP A 169 -11.56 -4.29 -14.20
CA TRP A 169 -11.00 -4.13 -12.86
C TRP A 169 -9.56 -3.64 -12.92
N THR A 170 -9.28 -2.44 -12.39
CA THR A 170 -7.93 -1.85 -12.31
C THR A 170 -7.79 -1.03 -11.03
N LYS A 171 -6.62 -1.08 -10.38
CA LYS A 171 -6.31 -0.28 -9.19
C LYS A 171 -4.81 -0.13 -8.95
N SER A 172 -4.42 0.58 -7.90
CA SER A 172 -3.07 0.64 -7.33
C SER A 172 -2.01 1.18 -8.29
N GLY A 173 -2.27 2.36 -8.85
CA GLY A 173 -1.34 3.03 -9.78
C GLY A 173 -0.21 3.74 -9.04
N ALA A 174 1.01 3.27 -9.19
CA ALA A 174 2.22 3.85 -8.61
C ALA A 174 3.07 4.49 -9.71
N ILE A 175 3.01 5.82 -9.83
CA ILE A 175 3.72 6.60 -10.86
C ILE A 175 5.17 6.82 -10.43
N LEU A 176 6.13 6.61 -11.34
CA LEU A 176 7.50 7.08 -11.20
C LEU A 176 7.55 8.58 -11.53
N ASP A 177 8.02 9.41 -10.60
CA ASP A 177 8.01 10.87 -10.68
C ASP A 177 9.03 11.48 -11.66
N VAL A 178 9.90 10.64 -12.24
CA VAL A 178 10.90 11.02 -13.24
C VAL A 178 10.72 10.21 -14.53
N PRO A 179 10.85 10.84 -15.72
CA PRO A 179 10.71 10.13 -16.98
C PRO A 179 11.90 9.20 -17.27
N VAL A 180 11.63 8.11 -17.98
CA VAL A 180 12.63 7.21 -18.56
C VAL A 180 12.49 7.26 -20.07
N ASN A 181 13.56 7.62 -20.78
CA ASN A 181 13.58 7.80 -22.25
C ASN A 181 12.49 8.74 -22.78
N GLY A 182 12.12 9.78 -22.00
CA GLY A 182 11.12 10.77 -22.38
C GLY A 182 9.67 10.40 -22.08
N GLU A 183 9.43 9.25 -21.48
CA GLU A 183 8.11 8.76 -21.06
C GLU A 183 8.03 8.63 -19.55
N TYR A 184 6.90 8.98 -18.96
CA TYR A 184 6.57 8.66 -17.57
C TYR A 184 6.06 7.23 -17.48
N TRP A 185 6.29 6.57 -16.34
CA TRP A 185 5.93 5.18 -16.12
C TRP A 185 5.10 5.00 -14.86
N MET A 186 4.18 4.06 -14.91
CA MET A 186 3.32 3.68 -13.79
C MET A 186 3.26 2.16 -13.68
N TYR A 187 3.42 1.64 -12.46
CA TYR A 187 3.09 0.25 -12.13
C TYR A 187 1.67 0.21 -11.56
N PHE A 188 0.86 -0.79 -11.94
CA PHE A 188 -0.52 -0.90 -11.47
C PHE A 188 -0.99 -2.35 -11.45
N GLY A 189 -2.11 -2.65 -10.75
CA GLY A 189 -2.73 -3.97 -10.68
C GLY A 189 -2.82 -4.50 -9.26
N ASP A 190 -3.63 -5.54 -9.06
CA ASP A 190 -3.91 -6.17 -7.76
C ASP A 190 -3.91 -7.72 -7.82
N THR A 191 -3.39 -8.28 -8.86
CA THR A 191 -3.20 -9.73 -9.03
C THR A 191 -1.80 -10.01 -9.51
N ASP A 192 -1.45 -9.49 -10.67
CA ASP A 192 -0.10 -9.32 -11.17
C ASP A 192 0.14 -7.82 -11.40
N ILE A 193 1.39 -7.36 -11.28
CA ILE A 193 1.73 -5.95 -11.54
C ILE A 193 2.02 -5.77 -13.03
N TRP A 194 1.32 -4.82 -13.62
CA TRP A 194 1.46 -4.33 -14.97
C TRP A 194 2.24 -3.01 -14.99
N ALA A 195 2.72 -2.62 -16.14
CA ALA A 195 3.25 -1.27 -16.36
C ALA A 195 2.46 -0.54 -17.44
N ALA A 196 2.47 0.78 -17.36
CA ALA A 196 1.98 1.67 -18.39
C ALA A 196 2.94 2.85 -18.55
N HIS A 197 2.98 3.46 -19.75
CA HIS A 197 3.80 4.63 -20.03
C HIS A 197 2.95 5.78 -20.59
N SER A 198 3.41 7.01 -20.42
CA SER A 198 2.69 8.22 -20.80
C SER A 198 3.66 9.34 -21.16
N PRO A 199 3.41 10.10 -22.24
CA PRO A 199 4.19 11.29 -22.54
C PRO A 199 3.83 12.50 -21.67
N ASP A 200 2.67 12.51 -21.00
CA ASP A 200 2.07 13.70 -20.38
C ASP A 200 1.45 13.47 -18.98
N LEU A 201 1.57 12.25 -18.42
CA LEU A 201 0.97 11.82 -17.14
C LEU A 201 -0.57 11.75 -17.13
N LEU A 202 -1.23 12.04 -18.25
CA LEU A 202 -2.69 12.02 -18.39
C LEU A 202 -3.18 10.87 -19.27
N HIS A 203 -2.45 10.60 -20.37
CA HIS A 203 -2.80 9.56 -21.33
C HIS A 203 -1.82 8.39 -21.23
N TRP A 204 -2.32 7.23 -20.83
CA TRP A 204 -1.51 6.07 -20.49
C TRP A 204 -1.71 4.90 -21.45
N THR A 205 -0.60 4.31 -21.89
CA THR A 205 -0.57 3.11 -22.72
C THR A 205 -0.04 1.93 -21.91
N VAL A 206 -0.82 0.86 -21.83
CA VAL A 206 -0.45 -0.36 -21.06
C VAL A 206 0.50 -1.22 -21.89
N VAL A 207 1.53 -1.79 -21.26
CA VAL A 207 2.39 -2.81 -21.87
C VAL A 207 1.64 -4.13 -22.05
N GLU A 208 2.13 -4.97 -23.00
CA GLU A 208 1.40 -6.20 -23.39
C GLU A 208 1.35 -7.28 -22.30
N GLU A 209 2.38 -7.33 -21.43
CA GLU A 209 2.53 -8.39 -20.42
C GLU A 209 2.75 -7.79 -19.02
N PRO A 210 2.32 -8.49 -17.94
CA PRO A 210 2.65 -8.07 -16.59
C PRO A 210 4.15 -8.14 -16.33
N VAL A 211 4.66 -7.11 -15.65
CA VAL A 211 6.10 -6.93 -15.37
C VAL A 211 6.54 -7.59 -14.06
N LEU A 212 5.61 -7.86 -13.15
CA LEU A 212 5.85 -8.63 -11.93
C LEU A 212 4.67 -9.57 -11.70
N ARG A 213 4.91 -10.87 -11.87
CA ARG A 213 3.89 -11.90 -11.65
C ARG A 213 3.92 -12.41 -10.21
N ARG A 214 2.77 -12.80 -9.67
CA ARG A 214 2.67 -13.57 -8.42
C ARG A 214 3.48 -14.88 -8.52
N ARG A 215 3.93 -15.40 -7.37
CA ARG A 215 4.72 -16.64 -7.27
C ARG A 215 3.95 -17.70 -6.48
N PRO A 216 3.19 -18.60 -7.14
CA PRO A 216 2.39 -19.61 -6.45
C PRO A 216 3.18 -20.39 -5.38
N GLY A 217 2.58 -20.57 -4.19
CA GLY A 217 3.19 -21.24 -3.05
C GLY A 217 4.20 -20.42 -2.26
N ARG A 218 4.32 -19.10 -2.52
CA ARG A 218 5.14 -18.17 -1.76
C ARG A 218 4.27 -17.10 -1.07
N PHE A 219 4.87 -16.24 -0.26
CA PHE A 219 4.21 -15.15 0.45
C PHE A 219 3.49 -14.14 -0.48
N ASP A 220 3.80 -14.15 -1.75
CA ASP A 220 3.23 -13.34 -2.83
C ASP A 220 2.63 -14.20 -3.94
N GLY A 221 2.08 -15.34 -3.55
CA GLY A 221 1.56 -16.36 -4.45
C GLY A 221 0.13 -16.15 -4.90
N ARG A 222 -0.68 -15.48 -4.09
CA ARG A 222 -2.08 -15.17 -4.38
C ARG A 222 -2.21 -13.92 -5.23
N LEU A 223 -1.50 -12.86 -4.84
CA LEU A 223 -1.48 -11.58 -5.55
C LEU A 223 -0.21 -10.79 -5.24
N VAL A 224 0.10 -9.85 -6.14
CA VAL A 224 1.05 -8.76 -5.97
C VAL A 224 0.42 -7.46 -6.42
N GLU A 225 0.69 -6.38 -5.67
CA GLU A 225 0.09 -5.06 -5.87
C GLU A 225 1.12 -3.97 -5.58
N PRO A 226 1.27 -2.92 -6.42
CA PRO A 226 2.18 -1.82 -6.13
C PRO A 226 1.90 -1.19 -4.77
N GLY A 227 2.94 -0.90 -4.03
CA GLY A 227 2.89 -0.10 -2.82
C GLY A 227 2.95 1.40 -3.13
N PRO A 228 3.87 2.15 -2.50
CA PRO A 228 4.09 3.56 -2.79
C PRO A 228 4.65 3.77 -4.21
N PRO A 229 4.65 5.01 -4.71
CA PRO A 229 5.40 5.40 -5.90
C PRO A 229 6.82 4.85 -5.89
N PRO A 230 7.32 4.29 -7.02
CA PRO A 230 8.66 3.73 -7.08
C PRO A 230 9.73 4.80 -6.92
N VAL A 231 10.89 4.39 -6.40
CA VAL A 231 12.01 5.29 -6.14
C VAL A 231 13.13 5.04 -7.16
N ARG A 232 13.64 6.10 -7.78
CA ARG A 232 14.87 6.02 -8.56
C ARG A 232 16.07 5.91 -7.62
N THR A 233 16.87 4.85 -7.79
CA THR A 233 18.13 4.62 -7.07
C THR A 233 19.29 4.51 -8.05
N ASP A 234 20.51 4.43 -7.56
CA ASP A 234 21.70 4.19 -8.39
C ASP A 234 21.67 2.79 -9.04
N ASP A 235 21.00 1.82 -8.39
CA ASP A 235 20.86 0.44 -8.88
C ASP A 235 19.72 0.27 -9.91
N GLY A 236 18.75 1.19 -9.95
CA GLY A 236 17.60 1.10 -10.85
C GLY A 236 16.33 1.75 -10.31
N ILE A 237 15.18 1.23 -10.75
CA ILE A 237 13.86 1.64 -10.29
C ILE A 237 13.40 0.66 -9.21
N LEU A 238 13.38 1.13 -7.97
CA LEU A 238 12.97 0.34 -6.82
C LEU A 238 11.47 0.47 -6.58
N LEU A 239 10.74 -0.64 -6.69
CA LEU A 239 9.32 -0.75 -6.36
C LEU A 239 9.17 -1.53 -5.05
N LEU A 240 8.59 -0.89 -4.04
CA LEU A 240 8.05 -1.58 -2.88
C LEU A 240 6.64 -2.06 -3.23
N TYR A 241 6.30 -3.30 -2.89
CA TYR A 241 5.02 -3.88 -3.26
C TYR A 241 4.38 -4.67 -2.12
N ASN A 242 3.07 -4.76 -2.16
CA ASN A 242 2.27 -5.62 -1.31
C ASN A 242 2.14 -7.00 -1.98
N GLY A 243 2.31 -8.05 -1.23
CA GLY A 243 2.06 -9.42 -1.68
C GLY A 243 1.17 -10.14 -0.68
N ALA A 244 0.34 -11.05 -1.14
CA ALA A 244 -0.44 -11.93 -0.28
C ALA A 244 -0.28 -13.39 -0.68
N ASP A 245 -0.30 -14.27 0.31
CA ASP A 245 -0.39 -15.73 0.13
C ASP A 245 -1.84 -16.20 -0.03
N ASP A 246 -2.03 -17.51 -0.14
CA ASP A 246 -3.37 -18.11 -0.32
C ASP A 246 -4.30 -17.91 0.90
N ASP A 247 -3.76 -17.64 2.07
CA ASP A 247 -4.49 -17.33 3.29
C ASP A 247 -4.80 -15.81 3.42
N LEU A 248 -4.46 -15.01 2.39
CA LEU A 248 -4.59 -13.55 2.35
C LEU A 248 -3.83 -12.84 3.48
N VAL A 249 -2.68 -13.36 3.87
CA VAL A 249 -1.73 -12.66 4.75
C VAL A 249 -0.94 -11.65 3.90
N TYR A 250 -1.23 -10.36 4.07
CA TYR A 250 -0.58 -9.30 3.33
C TYR A 250 0.75 -8.88 3.98
N VAL A 251 1.80 -9.00 3.20
CA VAL A 251 3.18 -8.67 3.58
C VAL A 251 3.84 -7.80 2.51
N ASN A 252 5.01 -7.23 2.82
CA ASN A 252 5.64 -6.26 1.94
C ASN A 252 7.02 -6.72 1.48
N ALA A 253 7.32 -6.45 0.22
CA ALA A 253 8.58 -6.84 -0.41
C ALA A 253 9.06 -5.77 -1.40
N GLN A 254 10.23 -5.98 -2.00
CA GLN A 254 10.87 -5.06 -2.92
C GLN A 254 11.24 -5.75 -4.22
N ALA A 255 11.13 -4.99 -5.32
CA ALA A 255 11.55 -5.41 -6.65
C ALA A 255 12.35 -4.28 -7.31
N LEU A 256 13.44 -4.62 -7.99
CA LEU A 256 14.30 -3.70 -8.71
C LEU A 256 14.12 -3.89 -10.20
N PHE A 257 13.77 -2.83 -10.90
CA PHE A 257 13.65 -2.79 -12.35
C PHE A 257 14.82 -2.03 -12.99
N ASP A 258 15.07 -2.31 -14.26
CA ASP A 258 16.12 -1.67 -15.02
C ASP A 258 15.90 -0.16 -15.14
N PRO A 259 16.94 0.65 -14.93
CA PRO A 259 16.82 2.10 -14.99
C PRO A 259 16.52 2.67 -16.39
N ALA A 260 16.78 1.91 -17.46
CA ALA A 260 16.53 2.30 -18.83
C ALA A 260 15.33 1.57 -19.47
N ASP A 261 14.87 0.48 -18.82
CA ASP A 261 13.71 -0.30 -19.26
C ASP A 261 12.84 -0.67 -18.03
N PRO A 262 11.85 0.14 -17.68
CA PRO A 262 10.97 -0.08 -16.51
C PRO A 262 10.14 -1.37 -16.56
N THR A 263 10.14 -2.08 -17.69
CA THR A 263 9.47 -3.39 -17.82
C THR A 263 10.36 -4.56 -17.43
N ARG A 264 11.70 -4.35 -17.38
CA ARG A 264 12.67 -5.40 -17.13
C ARG A 264 12.99 -5.55 -15.65
N LEU A 265 12.46 -6.60 -15.03
CA LEU A 265 12.79 -6.97 -13.65
C LEU A 265 14.24 -7.45 -13.55
N LEU A 266 15.03 -6.85 -12.65
CA LEU A 266 16.41 -7.23 -12.36
C LEU A 266 16.53 -8.10 -11.12
N LYS A 267 15.85 -7.70 -10.03
CA LYS A 267 15.91 -8.39 -8.72
C LYS A 267 14.54 -8.35 -8.04
N ARG A 268 14.27 -9.33 -7.17
CA ARG A 268 13.05 -9.40 -6.36
C ARG A 268 13.36 -10.05 -5.01
N SER A 269 12.78 -9.56 -3.93
CA SER A 269 12.91 -10.13 -2.59
C SER A 269 12.48 -11.61 -2.55
N GLU A 270 13.26 -12.43 -1.87
CA GLU A 270 12.93 -13.84 -1.61
C GLU A 270 12.08 -14.02 -0.35
N ALA A 271 12.09 -13.02 0.55
CA ALA A 271 11.29 -12.96 1.77
C ALA A 271 10.71 -11.55 1.96
N PRO A 272 9.60 -11.41 2.68
CA PRO A 272 9.06 -10.09 3.02
C PRO A 272 9.95 -9.36 4.03
N PHE A 273 9.88 -8.02 4.03
CA PHE A 273 10.57 -7.17 5.01
C PHE A 273 9.63 -6.59 6.08
N LEU A 274 8.31 -6.60 5.86
CA LEU A 274 7.28 -6.30 6.86
C LEU A 274 6.15 -7.32 6.76
N ALA A 275 5.59 -7.68 7.92
CA ALA A 275 4.46 -8.61 8.04
C ALA A 275 3.56 -8.21 9.22
N PRO A 276 2.29 -8.66 9.27
CA PRO A 276 1.39 -8.41 10.39
C PRO A 276 1.95 -8.97 11.70
N SER A 277 2.04 -8.14 12.75
CA SER A 277 2.62 -8.53 14.04
C SER A 277 1.86 -7.96 15.24
N THR A 278 1.03 -6.94 15.04
CA THR A 278 0.22 -6.35 16.10
C THR A 278 -1.23 -6.84 16.03
N ARG A 279 -1.97 -6.67 17.14
CA ARG A 279 -3.37 -7.06 17.20
C ARG A 279 -4.22 -6.35 16.16
N LEU A 280 -4.01 -5.03 15.93
CA LEU A 280 -4.77 -4.27 14.95
C LEU A 280 -4.54 -4.76 13.53
N GLU A 281 -3.30 -5.14 13.19
CA GLU A 281 -2.95 -5.70 11.88
C GLU A 281 -3.56 -7.10 11.66
N GLN A 282 -3.76 -7.87 12.74
CA GLN A 282 -4.25 -9.26 12.69
C GLN A 282 -5.76 -9.38 12.84
N GLU A 283 -6.42 -8.43 13.49
CA GLU A 283 -7.86 -8.49 13.85
C GLU A 283 -8.66 -7.28 13.34
N GLY A 284 -8.08 -6.41 12.50
CA GLY A 284 -8.74 -5.24 11.92
C GLY A 284 -9.88 -5.59 10.95
N GLN A 285 -10.44 -4.60 10.25
CA GLN A 285 -11.50 -4.79 9.26
C GLN A 285 -11.10 -5.85 8.20
N ALA A 286 -9.84 -5.80 7.74
CA ALA A 286 -9.20 -6.86 6.95
C ALA A 286 -8.12 -7.52 7.83
N PRO A 287 -8.33 -8.78 8.27
CA PRO A 287 -7.37 -9.44 9.15
C PRO A 287 -6.08 -9.81 8.43
N ASN A 288 -4.96 -9.78 9.16
CA ASN A 288 -3.62 -10.11 8.68
C ASN A 288 -3.11 -9.20 7.55
N VAL A 289 -3.32 -7.88 7.67
CA VAL A 289 -2.93 -6.91 6.65
C VAL A 289 -1.94 -5.87 7.18
N VAL A 290 -0.81 -5.74 6.50
CA VAL A 290 0.08 -4.58 6.46
C VAL A 290 0.16 -4.12 5.00
N PHE A 291 -0.49 -3.01 4.67
CA PHE A 291 -0.62 -2.53 3.30
C PHE A 291 0.09 -1.19 3.11
N ILE A 292 1.24 -1.20 2.41
CA ILE A 292 2.08 -0.01 2.22
C ILE A 292 1.63 0.81 1.00
N GLU A 293 1.51 2.14 1.14
CA GLU A 293 1.19 3.05 0.04
C GLU A 293 1.95 4.38 0.07
N GLY A 294 2.50 4.79 1.21
CA GLY A 294 3.23 6.03 1.36
C GLY A 294 4.69 5.81 1.72
N LEU A 295 5.61 6.41 0.98
CA LEU A 295 7.05 6.40 1.28
C LEU A 295 7.63 7.78 1.05
N VAL A 296 8.30 8.33 2.06
CA VAL A 296 9.04 9.59 1.92
C VAL A 296 10.43 9.50 2.54
N SER A 297 11.38 10.20 1.94
CA SER A 297 12.66 10.49 2.57
C SER A 297 12.55 11.80 3.34
N PHE A 298 12.61 11.74 4.68
CA PHE A 298 12.42 12.88 5.55
C PHE A 298 13.45 12.91 6.68
N ARG A 299 14.22 13.99 6.77
CA ARG A 299 15.25 14.20 7.81
C ARG A 299 16.21 13.01 7.94
N ASN A 300 16.77 12.58 6.82
CA ASN A 300 17.73 11.48 6.73
C ASN A 300 17.18 10.09 7.14
N ARG A 301 15.85 9.92 7.07
CA ARG A 301 15.17 8.64 7.30
C ARG A 301 14.17 8.36 6.19
N TRP A 302 13.92 7.10 5.94
CA TRP A 302 12.75 6.64 5.21
C TRP A 302 11.58 6.46 6.18
N LEU A 303 10.44 7.06 5.86
CA LEU A 303 9.18 6.87 6.55
C LEU A 303 8.24 6.14 5.60
N LEU A 304 7.90 4.90 5.94
CA LEU A 304 7.01 4.02 5.17
C LEU A 304 5.68 3.92 5.90
N TYR A 305 4.64 4.53 5.33
CA TYR A 305 3.30 4.56 5.89
C TYR A 305 2.46 3.42 5.34
N PHE A 306 1.64 2.81 6.20
CA PHE A 306 0.86 1.64 5.84
C PHE A 306 -0.48 1.56 6.56
N GLY A 307 -1.44 0.86 5.94
CA GLY A 307 -2.69 0.43 6.56
C GLY A 307 -2.45 -0.75 7.49
N MET A 308 -3.03 -0.68 8.70
CA MET A 308 -3.00 -1.70 9.74
C MET A 308 -4.36 -2.39 9.78
N GLY A 309 -4.51 -3.55 9.14
CA GLY A 309 -5.76 -4.31 9.14
C GLY A 309 -6.96 -3.52 8.59
N ASP A 310 -6.72 -2.58 7.68
CA ASP A 310 -7.72 -1.64 7.14
C ASP A 310 -8.52 -0.87 8.22
N SER A 311 -7.88 -0.60 9.37
CA SER A 311 -8.56 0.04 10.50
C SER A 311 -7.77 1.17 11.16
N GLY A 312 -6.48 1.28 10.85
CA GLY A 312 -5.59 2.32 11.35
C GLY A 312 -4.43 2.56 10.41
N ILE A 313 -3.67 3.61 10.65
CA ILE A 313 -2.45 3.93 9.91
C ILE A 313 -1.25 3.79 10.82
N GLY A 314 -0.25 3.06 10.35
CA GLY A 314 1.06 2.93 10.97
C GLY A 314 2.18 3.53 10.13
N VAL A 315 3.35 3.62 10.73
CA VAL A 315 4.60 4.00 10.08
C VAL A 315 5.73 3.04 10.49
N ALA A 316 6.55 2.68 9.53
CA ALA A 316 7.83 2.02 9.76
C ALA A 316 8.96 2.93 9.32
N VAL A 317 10.09 2.89 10.03
CA VAL A 317 11.21 3.82 9.87
C VAL A 317 12.46 3.05 9.51
N ALA A 318 13.25 3.57 8.58
CA ALA A 318 14.59 3.10 8.27
C ALA A 318 15.56 4.27 8.15
N GLU A 319 16.83 4.06 8.48
CA GLU A 319 17.89 5.05 8.18
C GLU A 319 18.11 5.12 6.66
N ARG A 320 18.54 6.30 6.18
CA ARG A 320 18.77 6.55 4.75
C ARG A 320 20.26 6.60 4.43
#